data_4441b75c3e310529630b32c3a2d59200
#
_entry.id   4441b75c3e310529630b32c3a2d59200
#
_cell.length_a   1.000
_cell.length_b   1.000
_cell.length_c   1.000
_cell.angle_alpha   90.00
_cell.angle_beta   90.00
_cell.angle_gamma   90.00
#
_symmetry.space_group_name_H-M   'P 1'
#
loop_
_entity.id
_entity.type
_entity.pdbx_description
1 polymer ?
#
loop_
_entity_poly.entity_id
_entity_poly.type
_entity_poly.pdbx_seq_one_letter_code
_entity_poly.pdbx_strand_id
1 'polypeptide(L)'
;EMCIRDSHLTISAIANGGCPETCERGQLSASRHNQRPCMAFLALGINHKTASVDVRERVAFTPEQLVDALQQLCRLTSSREAAILSTCNRSELYIEQDHLSADVVLQWLADYHRLSLDELRASAYVHEEHEAVKHMMRVASGLDSLVLGEPQILGQMKSAYAVAREAGTVGPLLGRLFQATFSAAKQVRTDTAIGENPVSVAFAAVSLAKQIFSDLGRSQALLIGAGETITLVARHLHEQGVRRIVVANRTLERASILAEQFGAHAVLLADIPQELANSDIVISSVSYTHLTLPTSDL
;
A
#
# COMPACT_ATOMS: atom_id res chain seq x y z
N GLU A 1 14.18 -18.12 16.29
CA GLU A 1 13.26 -18.48 17.40
C GLU A 1 13.35 -17.42 18.48
N MET A 2 12.45 -16.48 18.48
CA MET A 2 12.33 -15.52 19.56
C MET A 2 10.97 -15.74 20.22
N CYS A 3 11.04 -16.38 21.38
CA CYS A 3 9.91 -16.74 22.22
C CYS A 3 9.37 -15.46 22.87
N ILE A 4 8.21 -14.97 22.43
CA ILE A 4 7.45 -13.94 23.15
C ILE A 4 6.57 -14.68 24.15
N ARG A 5 7.11 -14.88 25.37
CA ARG A 5 6.32 -15.17 26.56
C ARG A 5 6.14 -13.86 27.32
N ASP A 6 4.92 -13.68 27.79
CA ASP A 6 4.47 -12.65 28.72
C ASP A 6 4.18 -11.24 28.14
N SER A 7 3.11 -11.17 27.40
CA SER A 7 2.18 -10.03 27.51
C SER A 7 0.77 -10.56 27.33
N HIS A 8 -0.04 -10.43 28.38
CA HIS A 8 -1.47 -10.73 28.36
C HIS A 8 -2.19 -9.77 27.43
N LEU A 9 -2.06 -9.93 26.13
CA LEU A 9 -3.00 -9.39 25.16
C LEU A 9 -4.01 -10.48 24.86
N THR A 10 -5.19 -10.31 25.39
CA THR A 10 -6.34 -11.19 25.23
C THR A 10 -6.82 -11.14 23.77
N ILE A 11 -6.07 -11.75 22.84
CA ILE A 11 -6.54 -12.11 21.49
C ILE A 11 -7.54 -13.28 21.59
N SER A 12 -7.65 -13.91 22.74
CA SER A 12 -8.57 -15.01 23.05
C SER A 12 -10.06 -14.66 22.93
N ALA A 13 -10.44 -13.41 22.78
CA ALA A 13 -11.86 -13.03 22.59
C ALA A 13 -12.36 -13.20 21.14
N ILE A 14 -11.45 -13.43 20.17
CA ILE A 14 -11.81 -13.65 18.76
C ILE A 14 -11.55 -15.11 18.34
N ALA A 15 -10.72 -15.85 19.08
CA ALA A 15 -10.27 -17.21 18.72
C ALA A 15 -11.04 -18.36 19.41
N ASN A 16 -12.05 -18.11 20.23
CA ASN A 16 -12.85 -19.17 20.87
C ASN A 16 -14.03 -19.60 19.99
N GLY A 17 -13.73 -20.16 18.85
CA GLY A 17 -14.61 -20.91 17.97
C GLY A 17 -13.91 -22.17 17.46
N GLY A 18 -13.08 -22.80 18.30
CA GLY A 18 -12.47 -24.08 18.00
C GLY A 18 -13.53 -25.17 17.85
N CYS A 19 -13.54 -25.80 16.69
CA CYS A 19 -14.28 -26.99 16.41
C CYS A 19 -13.69 -28.14 17.25
N PRO A 20 -14.42 -28.80 18.16
CA PRO A 20 -13.88 -30.00 18.83
C PRO A 20 -13.90 -31.17 17.85
N GLU A 21 -12.71 -31.72 17.55
CA GLU A 21 -12.57 -33.06 17.02
C GLU A 21 -13.06 -34.04 18.11
N THR A 22 -14.05 -34.77 17.78
CA THR A 22 -14.48 -36.15 18.12
C THR A 22 -16.01 -36.19 18.18
N CYS A 23 -16.64 -36.65 17.10
CA CYS A 23 -18.02 -37.08 17.12
C CYS A 23 -18.07 -38.60 17.01
N GLU A 24 -18.16 -39.27 18.16
CA GLU A 24 -18.62 -40.66 18.23
C GLU A 24 -20.13 -40.71 17.91
N ARG A 25 -20.51 -41.77 17.19
CA ARG A 25 -21.86 -42.04 16.71
C ARG A 25 -22.82 -42.25 17.90
N GLY A 26 -23.82 -41.38 18.00
CA GLY A 26 -24.96 -41.55 18.88
C GLY A 26 -26.19 -40.79 18.32
N GLN A 27 -27.27 -41.51 18.18
CA GLN A 27 -28.53 -41.17 17.51
C GLN A 27 -29.29 -39.95 18.02
N LEU A 28 -29.83 -39.17 17.06
CA LEU A 28 -31.14 -38.49 17.05
C LEU A 28 -31.53 -37.55 18.19
N SER A 29 -31.45 -36.25 17.89
CA SER A 29 -32.64 -35.37 18.00
C SER A 29 -32.37 -34.09 17.21
N ALA A 30 -33.32 -33.69 16.36
CA ALA A 30 -33.26 -32.49 15.55
C ALA A 30 -33.43 -31.25 16.46
N SER A 31 -32.33 -30.78 17.04
CA SER A 31 -32.22 -29.43 17.56
C SER A 31 -31.61 -28.58 16.46
N ARG A 32 -32.34 -27.57 15.97
CA ARG A 32 -31.88 -26.55 15.09
C ARG A 32 -30.69 -25.86 15.78
N HIS A 33 -29.49 -26.37 15.53
CA HIS A 33 -28.26 -25.65 15.87
C HIS A 33 -28.29 -24.36 15.05
N ASN A 34 -28.33 -23.26 15.75
CA ASN A 34 -28.08 -21.92 15.25
C ASN A 34 -26.62 -21.88 14.80
N GLN A 35 -26.33 -22.42 13.60
CA GLN A 35 -25.04 -22.29 12.95
C GLN A 35 -24.90 -20.80 12.68
N ARG A 36 -24.16 -20.10 13.53
CA ARG A 36 -23.68 -18.76 13.18
C ARG A 36 -22.95 -18.94 11.86
N PRO A 37 -23.30 -18.18 10.81
CA PRO A 37 -22.58 -18.26 9.56
C PRO A 37 -21.10 -18.06 9.86
N CYS A 38 -20.26 -18.96 9.36
CA CYS A 38 -18.81 -18.84 9.44
C CYS A 38 -18.46 -17.61 8.61
N MET A 39 -18.22 -16.47 9.25
CA MET A 39 -17.86 -15.24 8.59
C MET A 39 -16.40 -15.39 8.12
N ALA A 40 -16.21 -15.54 6.82
CA ALA A 40 -14.89 -15.65 6.24
C ALA A 40 -14.29 -14.26 5.95
N PHE A 41 -13.08 -14.01 6.43
CA PHE A 41 -12.29 -12.83 6.09
C PHE A 41 -11.17 -13.18 5.14
N LEU A 42 -11.05 -12.45 4.05
CA LEU A 42 -10.08 -12.67 2.98
C LEU A 42 -9.24 -11.41 2.76
N ALA A 43 -7.94 -11.60 2.58
CA ALA A 43 -7.03 -10.63 1.99
C ALA A 43 -6.47 -11.22 0.69
N LEU A 44 -6.84 -10.63 -0.44
CA LEU A 44 -6.43 -11.04 -1.76
C LEU A 44 -5.73 -9.88 -2.46
N GLY A 45 -4.64 -10.14 -3.17
CA GLY A 45 -3.98 -9.06 -3.89
C GLY A 45 -2.73 -9.49 -4.64
N ILE A 46 -2.09 -8.51 -5.21
CA ILE A 46 -0.76 -8.59 -5.80
C ILE A 46 0.17 -7.58 -5.14
N ASN A 47 1.46 -7.85 -5.10
CA ASN A 47 2.46 -6.91 -4.59
C ASN A 47 3.79 -7.02 -5.35
N HIS A 48 4.77 -6.22 -4.93
CA HIS A 48 6.11 -6.16 -5.52
C HIS A 48 6.89 -7.48 -5.48
N LYS A 49 6.48 -8.46 -4.66
CA LYS A 49 7.09 -9.80 -4.57
C LYS A 49 6.48 -10.78 -5.56
N THR A 50 5.21 -10.59 -5.89
CA THR A 50 4.44 -11.57 -6.67
C THR A 50 4.20 -11.14 -8.11
N ALA A 51 4.28 -9.83 -8.40
CA ALA A 51 3.96 -9.27 -9.71
C ALA A 51 5.02 -8.28 -10.21
N SER A 52 5.29 -8.28 -11.51
CA SER A 52 6.10 -7.27 -12.17
C SER A 52 5.47 -5.88 -12.07
N VAL A 53 6.24 -4.84 -12.38
CA VAL A 53 5.75 -3.45 -12.41
C VAL A 53 4.55 -3.34 -13.38
N ASP A 54 4.68 -3.87 -14.60
CA ASP A 54 3.65 -3.79 -15.63
C ASP A 54 2.31 -4.39 -15.17
N VAL A 55 2.34 -5.53 -14.48
CA VAL A 55 1.12 -6.16 -13.94
C VAL A 55 0.54 -5.30 -12.81
N ARG A 56 1.38 -4.80 -11.91
CA ARG A 56 0.91 -3.95 -10.79
C ARG A 56 0.27 -2.65 -11.27
N GLU A 57 0.84 -2.03 -12.30
CA GLU A 57 0.29 -0.82 -12.92
C GLU A 57 -1.09 -1.05 -13.51
N ARG A 58 -1.28 -2.18 -14.19
CA ARG A 58 -2.56 -2.54 -14.81
C ARG A 58 -3.66 -2.88 -13.79
N VAL A 59 -3.28 -3.28 -12.56
CA VAL A 59 -4.21 -3.64 -11.46
C VAL A 59 -4.39 -2.49 -10.45
N ALA A 60 -3.77 -1.33 -10.70
CA ALA A 60 -3.88 -0.19 -9.82
C ALA A 60 -5.24 0.50 -9.97
N PHE A 61 -5.80 0.95 -8.85
CA PHE A 61 -7.01 1.76 -8.82
C PHE A 61 -6.64 3.24 -8.66
N THR A 62 -7.21 4.09 -9.50
CA THR A 62 -7.10 5.53 -9.28
C THR A 62 -8.03 5.99 -8.16
N PRO A 63 -7.73 7.10 -7.47
CA PRO A 63 -8.58 7.60 -6.39
C PRO A 63 -10.05 7.78 -6.80
N GLU A 64 -10.28 8.22 -8.04
CA GLU A 64 -11.61 8.49 -8.59
C GLU A 64 -12.42 7.21 -8.82
N GLN A 65 -11.74 6.09 -9.04
CA GLN A 65 -12.37 4.79 -9.31
C GLN A 65 -12.73 4.02 -8.04
N LEU A 66 -12.08 4.30 -6.90
CA LEU A 66 -12.14 3.46 -5.71
C LEU A 66 -13.56 3.29 -5.14
N VAL A 67 -14.36 4.36 -5.08
CA VAL A 67 -15.71 4.31 -4.53
C VAL A 67 -16.61 3.40 -5.40
N ASP A 68 -16.60 3.62 -6.71
CA ASP A 68 -17.38 2.81 -7.64
C ASP A 68 -16.90 1.34 -7.67
N ALA A 69 -15.58 1.12 -7.64
CA ALA A 69 -14.99 -0.20 -7.59
C ALA A 69 -15.42 -0.99 -6.35
N LEU A 70 -15.41 -0.35 -5.17
CA LEU A 70 -15.84 -0.94 -3.91
C LEU A 70 -17.31 -1.35 -3.94
N GLN A 71 -18.18 -0.47 -4.43
CA GLN A 71 -19.61 -0.74 -4.56
C GLN A 71 -19.88 -1.86 -5.57
N GLN A 72 -19.15 -1.86 -6.68
CA GLN A 72 -19.25 -2.92 -7.68
C GLN A 72 -18.77 -4.27 -7.13
N LEU A 73 -17.62 -4.28 -6.43
CA LEU A 73 -17.07 -5.46 -5.77
C LEU A 73 -18.11 -6.10 -4.83
N CYS A 74 -18.65 -5.33 -3.88
CA CYS A 74 -19.65 -5.84 -2.95
C CYS A 74 -20.89 -6.40 -3.65
N ARG A 75 -21.38 -5.69 -4.69
CA ARG A 75 -22.60 -6.11 -5.42
C ARG A 75 -22.40 -7.38 -6.24
N LEU A 76 -21.27 -7.50 -6.97
CA LEU A 76 -21.04 -8.62 -7.89
C LEU A 76 -20.50 -9.86 -7.20
N THR A 77 -19.77 -9.72 -6.09
CA THR A 77 -19.26 -10.85 -5.31
C THR A 77 -20.15 -11.22 -4.14
N SER A 78 -21.26 -10.49 -3.91
CA SER A 78 -22.13 -10.64 -2.74
C SER A 78 -21.38 -10.49 -1.41
N SER A 79 -20.29 -9.71 -1.40
CA SER A 79 -19.54 -9.42 -0.20
C SER A 79 -20.30 -8.43 0.69
N ARG A 80 -20.24 -8.64 2.00
CA ARG A 80 -20.90 -7.75 2.97
C ARG A 80 -20.09 -6.52 3.25
N GLU A 81 -18.78 -6.71 3.35
CA GLU A 81 -17.84 -5.63 3.65
C GLU A 81 -16.62 -5.76 2.73
N ALA A 82 -16.11 -4.63 2.26
CA ALA A 82 -14.91 -4.60 1.42
C ALA A 82 -14.11 -3.31 1.61
N ALA A 83 -12.78 -3.42 1.48
CA ALA A 83 -11.87 -2.30 1.37
C ALA A 83 -10.78 -2.60 0.33
N ILE A 84 -10.31 -1.58 -0.38
CA ILE A 84 -9.25 -1.68 -1.39
C ILE A 84 -8.08 -0.82 -0.95
N LEU A 85 -6.89 -1.42 -0.82
CA LEU A 85 -5.62 -0.72 -0.66
C LEU A 85 -4.87 -0.76 -1.98
N SER A 86 -4.80 0.37 -2.69
CA SER A 86 -4.05 0.50 -3.93
C SER A 86 -2.91 1.50 -3.75
N THR A 87 -1.68 1.05 -4.01
CA THR A 87 -0.44 1.84 -3.92
C THR A 87 0.45 1.50 -5.12
N CYS A 88 1.62 2.16 -5.27
CA CYS A 88 2.58 1.81 -6.32
C CYS A 88 3.15 0.38 -6.18
N ASN A 89 3.11 -0.21 -4.98
CA ASN A 89 3.73 -1.50 -4.69
C ASN A 89 2.75 -2.63 -4.46
N ARG A 90 1.47 -2.34 -4.31
CA ARG A 90 0.42 -3.35 -4.07
C ARG A 90 -0.97 -2.87 -4.44
N SER A 91 -1.80 -3.82 -4.85
CA SER A 91 -3.26 -3.68 -4.89
C SER A 91 -3.85 -4.85 -4.12
N GLU A 92 -4.51 -4.56 -2.99
CA GLU A 92 -5.06 -5.55 -2.06
C GLU A 92 -6.53 -5.29 -1.79
N LEU A 93 -7.31 -6.36 -1.72
CA LEU A 93 -8.72 -6.37 -1.37
C LEU A 93 -8.87 -7.07 -0.03
N TYR A 94 -9.53 -6.42 0.91
CA TYR A 94 -9.90 -6.95 2.22
C TYR A 94 -11.40 -7.13 2.24
N ILE A 95 -11.87 -8.37 2.37
CA ILE A 95 -13.28 -8.71 2.09
C ILE A 95 -13.83 -9.59 3.20
N GLU A 96 -15.07 -9.29 3.62
CA GLU A 96 -15.88 -10.16 4.46
C GLU A 96 -17.04 -10.70 3.64
N GLN A 97 -17.23 -12.01 3.65
CA GLN A 97 -18.30 -12.69 2.93
C GLN A 97 -18.66 -14.02 3.59
N ASP A 98 -19.93 -14.40 3.53
CA ASP A 98 -20.36 -15.78 3.81
C ASP A 98 -19.97 -16.68 2.63
N HIS A 99 -19.26 -17.79 2.87
CA HIS A 99 -18.85 -18.75 1.83
C HIS A 99 -18.00 -18.13 0.71
N LEU A 100 -16.95 -17.43 1.08
CA LEU A 100 -16.07 -16.73 0.17
C LEU A 100 -15.33 -17.69 -0.77
N SER A 101 -15.42 -17.42 -2.08
CA SER A 101 -14.54 -18.01 -3.09
C SER A 101 -13.55 -16.95 -3.58
N ALA A 102 -12.27 -17.16 -3.32
CA ALA A 102 -11.21 -16.29 -3.85
C ALA A 102 -11.27 -16.19 -5.39
N ASP A 103 -11.68 -17.25 -6.06
CA ASP A 103 -11.83 -17.27 -7.53
C ASP A 103 -12.87 -16.27 -8.03
N VAL A 104 -13.97 -16.06 -7.32
CA VAL A 104 -14.99 -15.05 -7.68
C VAL A 104 -14.40 -13.64 -7.59
N VAL A 105 -13.62 -13.38 -6.56
CA VAL A 105 -12.95 -12.08 -6.37
C VAL A 105 -11.87 -11.86 -7.41
N LEU A 106 -11.07 -12.89 -7.71
CA LEU A 106 -10.06 -12.85 -8.79
C LEU A 106 -10.70 -12.61 -10.15
N GLN A 107 -11.81 -13.29 -10.44
CA GLN A 107 -12.54 -13.07 -11.69
C GLN A 107 -13.04 -11.63 -11.79
N TRP A 108 -13.65 -11.10 -10.70
CA TRP A 108 -14.06 -9.71 -10.67
C TRP A 108 -12.90 -8.75 -10.92
N LEU A 109 -11.73 -8.98 -10.29
CA LEU A 109 -10.55 -8.13 -10.45
C LEU A 109 -10.00 -8.19 -11.88
N ALA A 110 -10.00 -9.38 -12.49
CA ALA A 110 -9.59 -9.58 -13.87
C ALA A 110 -10.53 -8.83 -14.84
N ASP A 111 -11.85 -8.97 -14.66
CA ASP A 111 -12.85 -8.32 -15.49
C ASP A 111 -12.79 -6.79 -15.35
N TYR A 112 -12.64 -6.30 -14.11
CA TYR A 112 -12.57 -4.86 -13.82
C TYR A 112 -11.40 -4.20 -14.55
N HIS A 113 -10.21 -4.82 -14.51
CA HIS A 113 -9.01 -4.30 -15.16
C HIS A 113 -8.77 -4.82 -16.57
N ARG A 114 -9.70 -5.63 -17.13
CA ARG A 114 -9.62 -6.25 -18.46
C ARG A 114 -8.33 -7.07 -18.64
N LEU A 115 -8.01 -7.89 -17.63
CA LEU A 115 -6.85 -8.77 -17.59
C LEU A 115 -7.26 -10.21 -17.82
N SER A 116 -6.31 -11.05 -18.25
CA SER A 116 -6.49 -12.50 -18.22
C SER A 116 -6.55 -13.00 -16.78
N LEU A 117 -7.52 -13.84 -16.45
CA LEU A 117 -7.64 -14.48 -15.15
C LEU A 117 -6.40 -15.32 -14.83
N ASP A 118 -5.82 -15.99 -15.82
CA ASP A 118 -4.65 -16.84 -15.65
C ASP A 118 -3.39 -15.99 -15.31
N GLU A 119 -3.22 -14.84 -15.96
CA GLU A 119 -2.14 -13.89 -15.67
C GLU A 119 -2.25 -13.36 -14.24
N LEU A 120 -3.47 -12.98 -13.85
CA LEU A 120 -3.72 -12.47 -12.49
C LEU A 120 -3.53 -13.55 -11.43
N ARG A 121 -4.05 -14.76 -11.66
CA ARG A 121 -3.92 -15.90 -10.75
C ARG A 121 -2.46 -16.30 -10.53
N ALA A 122 -1.61 -16.21 -11.55
CA ALA A 122 -0.18 -16.49 -11.43
C ALA A 122 0.56 -15.49 -10.53
N SER A 123 0.01 -14.29 -10.38
CA SER A 123 0.62 -13.18 -9.63
C SER A 123 -0.08 -12.87 -8.30
N ALA A 124 -1.29 -13.39 -8.09
CA ALA A 124 -2.08 -13.11 -6.91
C ALA A 124 -1.69 -14.01 -5.74
N TYR A 125 -1.83 -13.47 -4.54
CA TYR A 125 -1.83 -14.23 -3.30
C TYR A 125 -3.18 -14.10 -2.61
N VAL A 126 -3.48 -15.11 -1.81
CA VAL A 126 -4.72 -15.20 -1.03
C VAL A 126 -4.35 -15.58 0.39
N HIS A 127 -4.85 -14.80 1.34
CA HIS A 127 -4.78 -15.13 2.76
C HIS A 127 -6.20 -15.19 3.31
N GLU A 128 -6.46 -16.17 4.15
CA GLU A 128 -7.80 -16.40 4.72
C GLU A 128 -7.74 -16.28 6.24
N GLU A 129 -8.84 -15.84 6.83
CA GLU A 129 -9.07 -15.82 8.27
C GLU A 129 -7.90 -15.20 9.06
N HIS A 130 -7.29 -15.98 9.93
CA HIS A 130 -6.19 -15.55 10.79
C HIS A 130 -4.97 -15.05 10.00
N GLU A 131 -4.61 -15.71 8.91
CA GLU A 131 -3.49 -15.28 8.06
C GLU A 131 -3.82 -13.98 7.33
N ALA A 132 -5.08 -13.74 6.96
CA ALA A 132 -5.50 -12.46 6.38
C ALA A 132 -5.37 -11.30 7.38
N VAL A 133 -5.80 -11.51 8.64
CA VAL A 133 -5.64 -10.53 9.71
C VAL A 133 -4.17 -10.24 9.99
N LYS A 134 -3.35 -11.27 10.10
CA LYS A 134 -1.91 -11.17 10.31
C LYS A 134 -1.22 -10.43 9.17
N HIS A 135 -1.59 -10.75 7.92
CA HIS A 135 -1.09 -10.07 6.73
C HIS A 135 -1.43 -8.58 6.77
N MET A 136 -2.69 -8.22 7.00
CA MET A 136 -3.15 -6.83 7.10
C MET A 136 -2.36 -6.04 8.16
N MET A 137 -2.11 -6.63 9.34
CA MET A 137 -1.31 -6.00 10.39
C MET A 137 0.16 -5.85 10.00
N ARG A 138 0.76 -6.84 9.33
CA ARG A 138 2.14 -6.79 8.80
C ARG A 138 2.29 -5.68 7.75
N VAL A 139 1.33 -5.56 6.83
CA VAL A 139 1.30 -4.50 5.82
C VAL A 139 1.23 -3.13 6.49
N ALA A 140 0.28 -2.90 7.40
CA ALA A 140 0.12 -1.63 8.09
C ALA A 140 1.33 -1.23 8.94
N SER A 141 2.07 -2.22 9.46
CA SER A 141 3.31 -2.00 10.23
C SER A 141 4.52 -1.71 9.35
N GLY A 142 4.40 -1.84 8.01
CA GLY A 142 5.51 -1.69 7.07
C GLY A 142 6.43 -2.92 7.03
N LEU A 143 6.04 -4.05 7.61
CA LEU A 143 6.82 -5.29 7.65
C LEU A 143 6.77 -6.08 6.33
N ASP A 144 5.86 -5.69 5.43
CA ASP A 144 5.72 -6.26 4.08
C ASP A 144 5.93 -5.23 2.98
N SER A 145 6.41 -4.05 3.29
CA SER A 145 6.73 -2.99 2.33
C SER A 145 8.04 -3.27 1.59
N LEU A 146 8.19 -2.69 0.38
CA LEU A 146 9.45 -2.75 -0.38
C LEU A 146 10.61 -2.16 0.42
N VAL A 147 10.34 -1.06 1.12
CA VAL A 147 11.24 -0.48 2.12
C VAL A 147 10.68 -0.83 3.50
N LEU A 148 11.39 -1.69 4.21
CA LEU A 148 10.97 -2.19 5.50
C LEU A 148 10.77 -1.03 6.50
N GLY A 149 9.59 -0.96 7.11
CA GLY A 149 9.28 0.05 8.12
C GLY A 149 8.88 1.42 7.56
N GLU A 150 8.63 1.56 6.25
CA GLU A 150 8.20 2.84 5.69
C GLU A 150 6.94 3.37 6.41
N PRO A 151 6.90 4.66 6.80
CA PRO A 151 5.77 5.21 7.54
C PRO A 151 4.53 5.44 6.67
N GLN A 152 4.70 5.57 5.36
CA GLN A 152 3.64 5.93 4.41
C GLN A 152 2.53 4.90 4.33
N ILE A 153 2.85 3.60 4.41
CA ILE A 153 1.86 2.53 4.24
C ILE A 153 0.74 2.59 5.29
N LEU A 154 1.04 3.00 6.53
CA LEU A 154 0.00 3.18 7.55
C LEU A 154 -0.94 4.33 7.19
N GLY A 155 -0.42 5.41 6.62
CA GLY A 155 -1.21 6.52 6.08
C GLY A 155 -2.12 6.07 4.94
N GLN A 156 -1.56 5.32 3.97
CA GLN A 156 -2.29 4.76 2.83
C GLN A 156 -3.39 3.80 3.29
N MET A 157 -3.12 2.96 4.29
CA MET A 157 -4.12 2.06 4.89
C MET A 157 -5.28 2.84 5.55
N LYS A 158 -4.98 3.96 6.22
CA LYS A 158 -6.03 4.85 6.78
C LYS A 158 -6.85 5.53 5.69
N SER A 159 -6.22 5.95 4.59
CA SER A 159 -6.92 6.51 3.43
C SER A 159 -7.84 5.47 2.78
N ALA A 160 -7.36 4.23 2.60
CA ALA A 160 -8.17 3.12 2.09
C ALA A 160 -9.42 2.87 2.96
N TYR A 161 -9.24 2.88 4.28
CA TYR A 161 -10.36 2.77 5.22
C TYR A 161 -11.34 3.94 5.11
N ALA A 162 -10.86 5.17 4.96
CA ALA A 162 -11.71 6.35 4.81
C ALA A 162 -12.55 6.28 3.53
N VAL A 163 -11.95 5.90 2.41
CA VAL A 163 -12.65 5.72 1.12
C VAL A 163 -13.67 4.58 1.21
N ALA A 164 -13.33 3.45 1.81
CA ALA A 164 -14.28 2.34 2.00
C ALA A 164 -15.46 2.73 2.89
N ARG A 165 -15.25 3.59 3.90
CA ARG A 165 -16.35 4.17 4.70
C ARG A 165 -17.23 5.10 3.87
N GLU A 166 -16.64 5.94 3.03
CA GLU A 166 -17.36 6.82 2.12
C GLU A 166 -18.21 6.03 1.12
N ALA A 167 -17.65 4.94 0.58
CA ALA A 167 -18.35 4.02 -0.30
C ALA A 167 -19.49 3.24 0.36
N GLY A 168 -19.57 3.26 1.71
CA GLY A 168 -20.56 2.51 2.49
C GLY A 168 -20.28 1.00 2.56
N THR A 169 -19.03 0.58 2.30
CA THR A 169 -18.62 -0.83 2.25
C THR A 169 -17.89 -1.32 3.51
N VAL A 170 -17.84 -0.50 4.56
CA VAL A 170 -17.28 -0.88 5.87
C VAL A 170 -18.41 -1.15 6.85
N GLY A 171 -18.45 -2.36 7.34
CA GLY A 171 -19.36 -2.77 8.41
C GLY A 171 -18.62 -3.03 9.73
N PRO A 172 -19.25 -3.77 10.66
CA PRO A 172 -18.71 -3.98 12.00
C PRO A 172 -17.43 -4.81 12.04
N LEU A 173 -17.20 -5.74 11.08
CA LEU A 173 -16.02 -6.57 11.08
C LEU A 173 -14.80 -5.78 10.61
N LEU A 174 -14.83 -5.24 9.38
CA LEU A 174 -13.72 -4.45 8.85
C LEU A 174 -13.45 -3.23 9.71
N GLY A 175 -14.49 -2.58 10.25
CA GLY A 175 -14.33 -1.45 11.16
C GLY A 175 -13.46 -1.80 12.37
N ARG A 176 -13.73 -2.95 13.03
CA ARG A 176 -12.92 -3.43 14.16
C ARG A 176 -11.52 -3.87 13.73
N LEU A 177 -11.39 -4.58 12.61
CA LEU A 177 -10.11 -5.03 12.09
C LEU A 177 -9.18 -3.86 11.76
N PHE A 178 -9.67 -2.82 11.09
CA PHE A 178 -8.89 -1.62 10.80
C PHE A 178 -8.42 -0.92 12.08
N GLN A 179 -9.30 -0.75 13.09
CA GLN A 179 -8.91 -0.13 14.36
C GLN A 179 -7.85 -0.96 15.11
N ALA A 180 -8.03 -2.28 15.16
CA ALA A 180 -7.04 -3.19 15.75
C ALA A 180 -5.70 -3.13 14.98
N THR A 181 -5.76 -3.10 13.65
CA THR A 181 -4.59 -2.99 12.77
C THR A 181 -3.84 -1.67 12.99
N PHE A 182 -4.54 -0.54 13.11
CA PHE A 182 -3.90 0.75 13.40
C PHE A 182 -3.24 0.78 14.77
N SER A 183 -3.88 0.16 15.77
CA SER A 183 -3.32 0.04 17.11
C SER A 183 -2.07 -0.85 17.12
N ALA A 184 -2.12 -2.01 16.48
CA ALA A 184 -0.99 -2.92 16.35
C ALA A 184 0.19 -2.28 15.60
N ALA A 185 -0.07 -1.59 14.48
CA ALA A 185 0.96 -0.90 13.72
C ALA A 185 1.65 0.22 14.52
N LYS A 186 0.89 0.97 15.33
CA LYS A 186 1.47 1.97 16.24
C LYS A 186 2.34 1.31 17.31
N GLN A 187 1.85 0.23 17.92
CA GLN A 187 2.57 -0.49 18.96
C GLN A 187 3.88 -1.07 18.41
N VAL A 188 3.86 -1.73 17.26
CA VAL A 188 5.07 -2.25 16.59
C VAL A 188 6.09 -1.13 16.38
N ARG A 189 5.67 0.06 15.96
CA ARG A 189 6.56 1.20 15.75
C ARG A 189 7.10 1.82 17.04
N THR A 190 6.38 1.71 18.15
CA THR A 190 6.79 2.21 19.44
C THR A 190 7.71 1.22 20.17
N ASP A 191 7.41 -0.07 20.07
CA ASP A 191 8.04 -1.09 20.90
C ASP A 191 9.25 -1.75 20.20
N THR A 192 9.51 -1.39 18.91
CA THR A 192 10.61 -2.00 18.13
C THR A 192 11.42 -0.95 17.37
N ALA A 193 12.66 -1.30 17.02
CA ALA A 193 13.57 -0.43 16.26
C ALA A 193 13.07 -0.07 14.84
N ILE A 194 11.99 -0.69 14.35
CA ILE A 194 11.40 -0.35 13.06
C ILE A 194 10.85 1.09 13.00
N GLY A 195 10.51 1.67 14.17
CA GLY A 195 10.06 3.04 14.30
C GLY A 195 11.20 4.07 14.46
N GLU A 196 12.38 3.62 14.87
CA GLU A 196 13.52 4.50 15.20
C GLU A 196 14.24 5.05 13.97
N ASN A 197 14.29 4.24 12.89
CA ASN A 197 14.92 4.62 11.64
C ASN A 197 13.90 4.52 10.48
N PRO A 198 13.10 5.55 10.25
CA PRO A 198 12.16 5.55 9.14
C PRO A 198 12.94 5.56 7.82
N VAL A 199 13.24 4.39 7.28
CA VAL A 199 13.84 4.26 5.96
C VAL A 199 12.73 4.51 4.96
N SER A 200 12.68 5.71 4.41
CA SER A 200 11.84 5.99 3.25
C SER A 200 12.66 5.85 1.96
N VAL A 201 12.00 5.55 0.83
CA VAL A 201 12.65 5.58 -0.49
C VAL A 201 13.33 6.93 -0.73
N ALA A 202 12.70 8.02 -0.24
CA ALA A 202 13.27 9.36 -0.29
C ALA A 202 14.60 9.45 0.49
N PHE A 203 14.65 8.92 1.71
CA PHE A 203 15.87 8.88 2.51
C PHE A 203 16.97 8.04 1.85
N ALA A 204 16.60 6.86 1.31
CA ALA A 204 17.55 5.99 0.61
C ALA A 204 18.14 6.67 -0.63
N ALA A 205 17.32 7.37 -1.43
CA ALA A 205 17.78 8.11 -2.60
C ALA A 205 18.79 9.22 -2.21
N VAL A 206 18.49 10.00 -1.18
CA VAL A 206 19.37 11.06 -0.70
C VAL A 206 20.66 10.50 -0.08
N SER A 207 20.54 9.36 0.64
CA SER A 207 21.73 8.67 1.19
C SER A 207 22.65 8.15 0.10
N LEU A 208 22.09 7.64 -0.99
CA LEU A 208 22.88 7.24 -2.17
C LEU A 208 23.57 8.45 -2.82
N ALA A 209 22.87 9.57 -2.98
CA ALA A 209 23.45 10.80 -3.50
C ALA A 209 24.65 11.27 -2.63
N LYS A 210 24.56 11.17 -1.30
CA LYS A 210 25.67 11.48 -0.38
C LYS A 210 26.91 10.58 -0.55
N GLN A 211 26.72 9.35 -0.98
CA GLN A 211 27.84 8.45 -1.25
C GLN A 211 28.54 8.77 -2.59
N ILE A 212 27.80 9.32 -3.55
CA ILE A 212 28.31 9.67 -4.88
C ILE A 212 28.95 11.05 -4.88
N PHE A 213 28.33 12.03 -4.24
CA PHE A 213 28.76 13.42 -4.24
C PHE A 213 29.39 13.80 -2.89
N SER A 214 30.61 14.30 -2.93
CA SER A 214 31.34 14.72 -1.73
C SER A 214 30.76 15.98 -1.05
N ASP A 215 30.09 16.83 -1.83
CA ASP A 215 29.46 18.07 -1.36
C ASP A 215 28.13 18.29 -2.08
N LEU A 216 27.04 17.89 -1.45
CA LEU A 216 25.69 18.07 -1.99
C LEU A 216 25.27 19.55 -2.09
N GLY A 217 25.87 20.44 -1.29
CA GLY A 217 25.56 21.86 -1.32
C GLY A 217 25.90 22.55 -2.66
N ARG A 218 26.82 21.95 -3.43
CA ARG A 218 27.21 22.42 -4.75
C ARG A 218 26.37 21.84 -5.88
N SER A 219 25.67 20.75 -5.61
CA SER A 219 24.90 20.02 -6.62
C SER A 219 23.55 20.69 -6.92
N GLN A 220 23.10 20.50 -8.16
CA GLN A 220 21.75 20.83 -8.59
C GLN A 220 20.92 19.56 -8.69
N ALA A 221 19.75 19.57 -8.08
CA ALA A 221 18.82 18.44 -8.11
C ALA A 221 17.57 18.76 -8.95
N LEU A 222 17.26 17.91 -9.92
CA LEU A 222 16.01 17.91 -10.67
C LEU A 222 15.09 16.83 -10.11
N LEU A 223 13.95 17.27 -9.59
CA LEU A 223 12.90 16.43 -9.02
C LEU A 223 11.73 16.36 -9.97
N ILE A 224 11.38 15.16 -10.44
CA ILE A 224 10.32 14.96 -11.41
C ILE A 224 9.10 14.35 -10.71
N GLY A 225 8.00 15.11 -10.67
CA GLY A 225 6.78 14.84 -9.93
C GLY A 225 6.55 15.86 -8.81
N ALA A 226 5.36 15.88 -8.22
CA ALA A 226 4.99 16.74 -7.11
C ALA A 226 4.10 15.98 -6.10
N GLY A 227 4.35 14.68 -5.94
CA GLY A 227 3.70 13.81 -4.97
C GLY A 227 4.42 13.78 -3.64
N GLU A 228 3.86 13.02 -2.68
CA GLU A 228 4.37 12.90 -1.31
C GLU A 228 5.84 12.45 -1.26
N THR A 229 6.22 11.47 -2.08
CA THR A 229 7.60 10.97 -2.14
C THR A 229 8.57 12.06 -2.57
N ILE A 230 8.26 12.83 -3.62
CA ILE A 230 9.10 13.94 -4.08
C ILE A 230 9.18 15.06 -3.03
N THR A 231 8.09 15.34 -2.33
CA THR A 231 8.08 16.29 -1.22
C THR A 231 9.08 15.88 -0.10
N LEU A 232 9.11 14.58 0.24
CA LEU A 232 10.07 14.05 1.21
C LEU A 232 11.51 14.12 0.69
N VAL A 233 11.74 13.78 -0.58
CA VAL A 233 13.06 13.90 -1.23
C VAL A 233 13.55 15.36 -1.19
N ALA A 234 12.70 16.31 -1.60
CA ALA A 234 13.03 17.73 -1.58
C ALA A 234 13.44 18.21 -0.17
N ARG A 235 12.66 17.78 0.85
CA ARG A 235 12.97 18.10 2.25
C ARG A 235 14.32 17.55 2.65
N HIS A 236 14.59 16.27 2.42
CA HIS A 236 15.86 15.65 2.80
C HIS A 236 17.04 16.25 2.04
N LEU A 237 16.93 16.55 0.76
CA LEU A 237 17.98 17.24 -0.01
C LEU A 237 18.24 18.63 0.55
N HIS A 238 17.19 19.39 0.86
CA HIS A 238 17.30 20.72 1.44
C HIS A 238 17.98 20.68 2.83
N GLU A 239 17.62 19.71 3.70
CA GLU A 239 18.26 19.47 5.00
C GLU A 239 19.74 19.08 4.85
N GLN A 240 20.12 18.43 3.74
CA GLN A 240 21.53 18.11 3.43
C GLN A 240 22.29 19.25 2.73
N GLY A 241 21.68 20.43 2.62
CA GLY A 241 22.33 21.64 2.13
C GLY A 241 22.19 21.89 0.63
N VAL A 242 21.48 21.04 -0.12
CA VAL A 242 21.19 21.29 -1.55
C VAL A 242 20.31 22.52 -1.66
N ARG A 243 20.81 23.58 -2.32
CA ARG A 243 20.10 24.86 -2.47
C ARG A 243 19.51 25.04 -3.88
N ARG A 244 20.07 24.38 -4.87
CA ARG A 244 19.59 24.43 -6.25
C ARG A 244 18.71 23.22 -6.53
N ILE A 245 17.40 23.38 -6.28
CA ILE A 245 16.40 22.35 -6.55
C ILE A 245 15.45 22.85 -7.62
N VAL A 246 15.24 22.05 -8.64
CA VAL A 246 14.23 22.26 -9.68
C VAL A 246 13.16 21.19 -9.55
N VAL A 247 11.89 21.59 -9.55
CA VAL A 247 10.75 20.68 -9.49
C VAL A 247 10.01 20.72 -10.83
N ALA A 248 10.04 19.61 -11.55
CA ALA A 248 9.33 19.44 -12.81
C ALA A 248 8.03 18.65 -12.60
N ASN A 249 6.91 19.14 -13.07
CA ASN A 249 5.64 18.41 -13.01
C ASN A 249 4.77 18.68 -14.24
N ARG A 250 3.82 17.80 -14.52
CA ARG A 250 2.83 17.98 -15.59
C ARG A 250 1.98 19.25 -15.38
N THR A 251 1.65 19.54 -14.12
CA THR A 251 0.91 20.74 -13.70
C THR A 251 1.87 21.69 -13.01
N LEU A 252 2.12 22.86 -13.60
CA LEU A 252 3.06 23.84 -13.06
C LEU A 252 2.65 24.31 -11.66
N GLU A 253 1.36 24.50 -11.42
CA GLU A 253 0.82 24.92 -10.12
C GLU A 253 1.24 23.96 -8.98
N ARG A 254 1.15 22.65 -9.20
CA ARG A 254 1.60 21.65 -8.21
C ARG A 254 3.12 21.70 -7.98
N ALA A 255 3.88 21.92 -9.04
CA ALA A 255 5.33 22.10 -8.92
C ALA A 255 5.67 23.36 -8.12
N SER A 256 4.95 24.48 -8.37
CA SER A 256 5.15 25.76 -7.68
C SER A 256 4.87 25.64 -6.17
N ILE A 257 3.75 25.02 -5.80
CA ILE A 257 3.39 24.82 -4.38
C ILE A 257 4.50 24.04 -3.63
N LEU A 258 5.09 23.05 -4.29
CA LEU A 258 6.21 22.31 -3.69
C LEU A 258 7.51 23.12 -3.67
N ALA A 259 7.82 23.80 -4.77
CA ALA A 259 9.04 24.58 -4.92
C ALA A 259 9.11 25.74 -3.89
N GLU A 260 8.00 26.42 -3.63
CA GLU A 260 7.89 27.50 -2.65
C GLU A 260 8.31 27.08 -1.25
N GLN A 261 8.03 25.82 -0.86
CA GLN A 261 8.38 25.32 0.48
C GLN A 261 9.88 25.25 0.73
N PHE A 262 10.69 25.15 -0.33
CA PHE A 262 12.13 24.93 -0.25
C PHE A 262 12.96 26.00 -0.98
N GLY A 263 12.33 27.08 -1.45
CA GLY A 263 12.99 28.09 -2.27
C GLY A 263 13.52 27.53 -3.60
N ALA A 264 12.85 26.52 -4.13
CA ALA A 264 13.19 25.82 -5.36
C ALA A 264 12.53 26.48 -6.60
N HIS A 265 12.94 26.07 -7.79
CA HIS A 265 12.38 26.52 -9.06
C HIS A 265 11.39 25.48 -9.62
N ALA A 266 10.24 25.94 -10.13
CA ALA A 266 9.22 25.07 -10.72
C ALA A 266 9.22 25.18 -12.25
N VAL A 267 9.15 24.02 -12.93
CA VAL A 267 9.12 23.94 -14.40
C VAL A 267 8.08 22.91 -14.87
N LEU A 268 7.69 22.97 -16.13
CA LEU A 268 6.87 21.94 -16.77
C LEU A 268 7.73 20.73 -17.18
N LEU A 269 7.09 19.56 -17.36
CA LEU A 269 7.78 18.38 -17.87
C LEU A 269 8.43 18.61 -19.26
N ALA A 270 7.88 19.51 -20.06
CA ALA A 270 8.43 19.87 -21.38
C ALA A 270 9.80 20.54 -21.28
N ASP A 271 10.14 21.15 -20.14
CA ASP A 271 11.38 21.88 -19.91
C ASP A 271 12.50 20.97 -19.35
N ILE A 272 12.19 19.69 -19.04
CA ILE A 272 13.16 18.73 -18.51
C ILE A 272 14.44 18.62 -19.34
N PRO A 273 14.42 18.57 -20.70
CA PRO A 273 15.64 18.48 -21.49
C PRO A 273 16.63 19.64 -21.23
N GLN A 274 16.14 20.83 -20.95
CA GLN A 274 16.97 22.00 -20.63
C GLN A 274 17.55 21.92 -19.22
N GLU A 275 16.79 21.44 -18.27
CA GLU A 275 17.20 21.30 -16.88
C GLU A 275 18.14 20.12 -16.65
N LEU A 276 18.01 19.05 -17.44
CA LEU A 276 18.90 17.87 -17.36
C LEU A 276 20.36 18.24 -17.57
N ALA A 277 20.66 19.14 -18.52
CA ALA A 277 22.02 19.56 -18.83
C ALA A 277 22.74 20.23 -17.64
N ASN A 278 21.96 20.79 -16.69
CA ASN A 278 22.48 21.50 -15.53
C ASN A 278 22.35 20.72 -14.22
N SER A 279 21.74 19.53 -14.25
CA SER A 279 21.42 18.77 -13.04
C SER A 279 22.44 17.66 -12.79
N ASP A 280 22.98 17.61 -11.56
CA ASP A 280 23.88 16.56 -11.09
C ASP A 280 23.08 15.36 -10.54
N ILE A 281 21.90 15.60 -10.00
CA ILE A 281 21.03 14.62 -9.36
C ILE A 281 19.65 14.68 -10.00
N VAL A 282 19.16 13.56 -10.50
CA VAL A 282 17.79 13.46 -11.05
C VAL A 282 17.04 12.39 -10.28
N ILE A 283 15.89 12.78 -9.66
CA ILE A 283 15.02 11.86 -8.93
C ILE A 283 13.61 11.98 -9.49
N SER A 284 13.09 10.86 -10.00
CA SER A 284 11.73 10.78 -10.53
C SER A 284 10.83 9.97 -9.61
N SER A 285 9.66 10.51 -9.30
CA SER A 285 8.57 9.79 -8.64
C SER A 285 7.25 10.23 -9.26
N VAL A 286 6.91 9.58 -10.34
CA VAL A 286 5.70 9.83 -11.12
C VAL A 286 4.85 8.57 -11.15
N SER A 287 3.54 8.72 -11.04
CA SER A 287 2.63 7.60 -11.23
C SER A 287 2.58 7.26 -12.71
N TYR A 288 3.14 6.10 -13.08
CA TYR A 288 2.94 5.46 -14.39
C TYR A 288 3.27 6.31 -15.63
N THR A 289 4.41 7.00 -15.60
CA THR A 289 4.92 7.74 -16.77
C THR A 289 6.27 7.18 -17.15
N HIS A 290 6.39 6.63 -18.36
CA HIS A 290 7.68 6.30 -18.95
C HIS A 290 8.40 7.59 -19.36
N LEU A 291 9.46 7.92 -18.65
CA LEU A 291 10.38 8.97 -19.02
C LEU A 291 11.55 8.32 -19.78
N THR A 292 11.57 8.45 -21.08
CA THR A 292 12.75 8.14 -21.87
C THR A 292 13.72 9.33 -21.78
N LEU A 293 14.80 9.14 -21.05
CA LEU A 293 15.91 10.09 -21.11
C LEU A 293 16.56 9.98 -22.48
N PRO A 294 16.90 11.11 -23.16
CA PRO A 294 17.67 11.04 -24.38
C PRO A 294 19.05 10.45 -24.02
N THR A 295 19.27 9.18 -24.38
CA THR A 295 20.61 8.60 -24.39
C THR A 295 21.28 9.18 -25.59
N SER A 296 22.15 10.18 -25.38
CA SER A 296 23.17 10.51 -26.38
C SER A 296 24.07 9.28 -26.52
N ASP A 297 24.21 8.81 -27.74
CA ASP A 297 25.15 7.75 -28.09
C ASP A 297 26.51 8.07 -27.48
N LEU A 298 26.96 7.22 -26.55
CA LEU A 298 28.32 7.18 -26.04
C LEU A 298 29.14 6.27 -26.94
#